data_81250ee2501893054574aba35b932c40
#
_entry.id   81250ee2501893054574aba35b932c40
#
_cell.length_a   1.000
_cell.length_b   1.000
_cell.length_c   1.000
_cell.angle_alpha   90.00
_cell.angle_beta   90.00
_cell.angle_gamma   90.00
#
_symmetry.space_group_name_H-M   'P 1'
#
loop_
_entity.id
_entity.type
_entity.pdbx_description
1 polymer ?
#
loop_
_entity_poly.entity_id
_entity_poly.type
_entity_poly.pdbx_seq_one_letter_code
_entity_poly.pdbx_strand_id
1 'polypeptide(L)'
;MIVSGPPGVGKSFGVEKVLGKHDLIATLGDRPAKYQVVKGAMSAIGLYCKLYNYADKDNVLVFDDCDSVFSDELSLNILKAALDSKKSRTIHWNTDSFKLRNEGVPDSFEFKGGAIFITNIKFDNVKSKKMRDHLEALESRCHYIDLTIDTDREKMLRIKQITKDGMLDEYQLGNDVVDEIVE
;
A
#
# COMPACT_ATOMS: atom_id res chain seq x y z
N MET A 1 2.45 7.17 0.41
CA MET A 1 3.66 6.61 1.08
C MET A 1 4.05 5.32 0.39
N ILE A 2 5.34 5.07 0.23
CA ILE A 2 5.87 3.80 -0.27
C ILE A 2 6.72 3.19 0.84
N VAL A 3 6.48 1.93 1.18
CA VAL A 3 7.26 1.15 2.15
C VAL A 3 7.89 -0.02 1.40
N SER A 4 9.19 0.10 1.14
CA SER A 4 9.99 -0.91 0.45
C SER A 4 10.89 -1.68 1.43
N GLY A 5 11.23 -2.90 1.10
CA GLY A 5 12.16 -3.71 1.90
C GLY A 5 11.99 -5.21 1.67
N PRO A 6 12.88 -6.04 2.19
CA PRO A 6 12.83 -7.48 2.00
C PRO A 6 11.56 -8.10 2.61
N PRO A 7 11.15 -9.29 2.16
CA PRO A 7 10.05 -10.02 2.80
C PRO A 7 10.36 -10.36 4.26
N GLY A 8 9.33 -10.53 5.08
CA GLY A 8 9.47 -10.96 6.48
C GLY A 8 9.85 -9.88 7.49
N VAL A 9 10.04 -8.61 7.08
CA VAL A 9 10.40 -7.53 8.02
C VAL A 9 9.19 -6.84 8.70
N GLY A 10 7.99 -7.40 8.56
CA GLY A 10 6.78 -6.92 9.22
C GLY A 10 6.18 -5.64 8.62
N LYS A 11 6.38 -5.36 7.31
CA LYS A 11 5.82 -4.18 6.64
C LYS A 11 4.30 -4.13 6.74
N SER A 12 3.62 -5.17 6.25
CA SER A 12 2.15 -5.28 6.25
C SER A 12 1.59 -5.24 7.66
N PHE A 13 2.14 -6.03 8.57
CA PHE A 13 1.75 -6.05 9.98
C PHE A 13 1.83 -4.65 10.61
N GLY A 14 2.94 -3.94 10.43
CA GLY A 14 3.11 -2.60 11.00
C GLY A 14 2.10 -1.58 10.48
N VAL A 15 1.83 -1.59 9.17
CA VAL A 15 0.84 -0.69 8.56
C VAL A 15 -0.58 -1.02 9.02
N GLU A 16 -0.98 -2.28 8.96
CA GLU A 16 -2.33 -2.71 9.34
C GLU A 16 -2.59 -2.47 10.84
N LYS A 17 -1.61 -2.73 11.71
CA LYS A 17 -1.71 -2.46 13.15
C LYS A 17 -1.96 -0.98 13.45
N VAL A 18 -1.27 -0.08 12.76
CA VAL A 18 -1.45 1.38 12.95
C VAL A 18 -2.83 1.81 12.44
N LEU A 19 -3.21 1.40 11.25
CA LEU A 19 -4.50 1.75 10.66
C LEU A 19 -5.66 1.21 11.50
N GLY A 20 -5.60 -0.03 11.95
CA GLY A 20 -6.61 -0.63 12.82
C GLY A 20 -6.79 0.12 14.14
N LYS A 21 -5.69 0.56 14.78
CA LYS A 21 -5.77 1.39 15.99
C LYS A 21 -6.46 2.74 15.76
N HIS A 22 -6.26 3.35 14.60
CA HIS A 22 -6.88 4.63 14.27
C HIS A 22 -8.32 4.50 13.79
N ASP A 23 -8.75 3.33 13.39
CA ASP A 23 -10.11 3.07 12.91
C ASP A 23 -10.93 2.18 13.86
N LEU A 24 -10.86 2.46 15.17
CA LEU A 24 -11.55 1.73 16.22
C LEU A 24 -13.07 1.66 16.02
N ILE A 25 -13.69 2.74 15.51
CA ILE A 25 -15.14 2.79 15.28
C ILE A 25 -15.57 1.78 14.22
N ALA A 26 -14.78 1.60 13.16
CA ALA A 26 -15.05 0.55 12.18
C ALA A 26 -14.86 -0.85 12.77
N THR A 27 -13.87 -1.01 13.64
CA THR A 27 -13.62 -2.28 14.36
C THR A 27 -14.80 -2.67 15.24
N LEU A 28 -15.52 -1.69 15.79
CA LEU A 28 -16.76 -1.90 16.57
C LEU A 28 -18.00 -2.14 15.69
N GLY A 29 -17.87 -2.03 14.38
CA GLY A 29 -18.94 -2.32 13.41
C GLY A 29 -19.92 -1.16 13.18
N ASP A 30 -19.66 0.04 13.73
CA ASP A 30 -20.58 1.19 13.65
C ASP A 30 -20.55 1.89 12.28
N ARG A 31 -19.51 1.68 11.47
CA ARG A 31 -19.38 2.22 10.10
C ARG A 31 -18.39 1.38 9.28
N PRO A 32 -18.42 1.50 7.93
CA PRO A 32 -17.39 0.92 7.08
C PRO A 32 -15.98 1.44 7.43
N ALA A 33 -14.98 0.58 7.30
CA ALA A 33 -13.59 0.96 7.53
C ALA A 33 -13.16 2.07 6.55
N LYS A 34 -12.42 3.06 7.06
CA LYS A 34 -11.81 4.13 6.27
C LYS A 34 -10.53 3.69 5.55
N TYR A 35 -10.10 2.46 5.73
CA TYR A 35 -9.00 1.89 4.98
C TYR A 35 -9.36 0.54 4.39
N GLN A 36 -8.71 0.19 3.29
CA GLN A 36 -8.78 -1.13 2.69
C GLN A 36 -7.36 -1.59 2.34
N VAL A 37 -7.05 -2.83 2.69
CA VAL A 37 -5.85 -3.52 2.20
C VAL A 37 -6.22 -4.30 0.95
N VAL A 38 -5.50 -4.05 -0.13
CA VAL A 38 -5.64 -4.74 -1.42
C VAL A 38 -4.38 -5.52 -1.67
N LYS A 39 -4.52 -6.82 -1.96
CA LYS A 39 -3.39 -7.74 -2.20
C LYS A 39 -3.53 -8.38 -3.59
N GLY A 40 -2.39 -8.69 -4.22
CA GLY A 40 -2.32 -9.40 -5.48
C GLY A 40 -2.37 -8.53 -6.74
N ALA A 41 -2.63 -9.14 -7.89
CA ALA A 41 -2.58 -8.47 -9.18
C ALA A 41 -3.79 -7.57 -9.42
N MET A 42 -3.55 -6.41 -10.04
CA MET A 42 -4.58 -5.43 -10.37
C MET A 42 -4.35 -4.85 -11.75
N SER A 43 -5.42 -4.70 -12.52
CA SER A 43 -5.41 -3.96 -13.78
C SER A 43 -5.58 -2.46 -13.54
N ALA A 44 -5.19 -1.61 -14.52
CA ALA A 44 -5.35 -0.16 -14.43
C ALA A 44 -6.81 0.27 -14.15
N ILE A 45 -7.78 -0.41 -14.76
CA ILE A 45 -9.20 -0.10 -14.52
C ILE A 45 -9.63 -0.53 -13.11
N GLY A 46 -9.10 -1.63 -12.60
CA GLY A 46 -9.31 -2.05 -11.21
C GLY A 46 -8.73 -1.04 -10.22
N LEU A 47 -7.53 -0.53 -10.49
CA LEU A 47 -6.89 0.54 -9.73
C LEU A 47 -7.75 1.81 -9.73
N TYR A 48 -8.24 2.23 -10.90
CA TYR A 48 -9.09 3.41 -11.03
C TYR A 48 -10.37 3.30 -10.19
N CYS A 49 -11.08 2.16 -10.25
CA CYS A 49 -12.27 1.89 -9.43
C CYS A 49 -11.95 1.91 -7.93
N LYS A 50 -10.83 1.31 -7.52
CA LYS A 50 -10.42 1.30 -6.10
C LYS A 50 -10.11 2.71 -5.60
N LEU A 51 -9.40 3.53 -6.39
CA LEU A 51 -9.14 4.92 -6.05
C LEU A 51 -10.43 5.73 -5.94
N TYR A 52 -11.41 5.49 -6.81
CA TYR A 52 -12.73 6.14 -6.72
C TYR A 52 -13.46 5.80 -5.42
N ASN A 53 -13.54 4.51 -5.09
CA ASN A 53 -14.24 4.04 -3.90
C ASN A 53 -13.64 4.58 -2.58
N TYR A 54 -12.37 4.98 -2.59
CA TYR A 54 -11.64 5.54 -1.45
C TYR A 54 -11.18 6.98 -1.72
N ALA A 55 -11.89 7.70 -2.59
CA ALA A 55 -11.52 9.05 -2.99
C ALA A 55 -11.72 10.11 -1.89
N ASP A 56 -12.58 9.85 -0.92
CA ASP A 56 -12.90 10.81 0.12
C ASP A 56 -11.71 11.06 1.06
N LYS A 57 -11.74 12.24 1.67
CA LYS A 57 -10.77 12.64 2.69
C LYS A 57 -10.77 11.63 3.86
N ASP A 58 -9.60 11.38 4.38
CA ASP A 58 -9.33 10.45 5.49
C ASP A 58 -9.52 8.96 5.14
N ASN A 59 -9.87 8.63 3.89
CA ASN A 59 -9.81 7.24 3.42
C ASN A 59 -8.39 6.88 2.99
N VAL A 60 -8.00 5.62 3.21
CA VAL A 60 -6.66 5.12 2.89
C VAL A 60 -6.74 3.79 2.13
N LEU A 61 -6.09 3.72 0.98
CA LEU A 61 -5.84 2.47 0.28
C LEU A 61 -4.42 1.96 0.57
N VAL A 62 -4.33 0.71 0.99
CA VAL A 62 -3.06 0.01 1.14
C VAL A 62 -2.94 -1.01 0.02
N PHE A 63 -1.93 -0.87 -0.80
CA PHE A 63 -1.57 -1.81 -1.86
C PHE A 63 -0.41 -2.68 -1.33
N ASP A 64 -0.73 -3.91 -0.93
CA ASP A 64 0.22 -4.85 -0.36
C ASP A 64 0.59 -5.92 -1.39
N ASP A 65 1.85 -5.93 -1.82
CA ASP A 65 2.37 -6.78 -2.89
C ASP A 65 1.56 -6.69 -4.21
N CYS A 66 1.01 -5.50 -4.49
CA CYS A 66 0.32 -5.21 -5.76
C CYS A 66 1.30 -4.69 -6.84
N ASP A 67 2.45 -5.29 -6.97
CA ASP A 67 3.57 -4.81 -7.80
C ASP A 67 3.23 -4.71 -9.30
N SER A 68 2.14 -5.36 -9.76
CA SER A 68 1.63 -5.21 -11.12
C SER A 68 1.29 -3.76 -11.49
N VAL A 69 0.87 -2.92 -10.53
CA VAL A 69 0.56 -1.50 -10.78
C VAL A 69 1.82 -0.69 -11.11
N PHE A 70 2.99 -1.14 -10.68
CA PHE A 70 4.27 -0.50 -10.99
C PHE A 70 4.88 -0.98 -12.32
N SER A 71 4.32 -2.04 -12.90
CA SER A 71 4.79 -2.63 -14.16
C SER A 71 3.93 -2.23 -15.36
N ASP A 72 2.80 -1.54 -15.13
CA ASP A 72 1.85 -1.10 -16.15
C ASP A 72 1.86 0.43 -16.30
N GLU A 73 2.16 0.91 -17.50
CA GLU A 73 2.29 2.35 -17.78
C GLU A 73 0.98 3.12 -17.52
N LEU A 74 -0.16 2.52 -17.81
CA LEU A 74 -1.46 3.15 -17.58
C LEU A 74 -1.73 3.31 -16.09
N SER A 75 -1.46 2.27 -15.30
CA SER A 75 -1.53 2.31 -13.84
C SER A 75 -0.60 3.37 -13.26
N LEU A 76 0.64 3.46 -13.74
CA LEU A 76 1.59 4.48 -13.30
C LEU A 76 1.12 5.90 -13.60
N ASN A 77 0.47 6.14 -14.75
CA ASN A 77 -0.10 7.44 -15.08
C ASN A 77 -1.27 7.81 -14.16
N ILE A 78 -2.14 6.85 -13.85
CA ILE A 78 -3.21 7.02 -12.86
C ILE A 78 -2.65 7.35 -11.48
N LEU A 79 -1.62 6.62 -11.03
CA LEU A 79 -0.97 6.86 -9.74
C LEU A 79 -0.29 8.24 -9.68
N LYS A 80 0.36 8.68 -10.75
CA LYS A 80 0.94 10.04 -10.81
C LYS A 80 -0.12 11.12 -10.65
N ALA A 81 -1.32 10.94 -11.21
CA ALA A 81 -2.43 11.87 -11.03
C ALA A 81 -3.00 11.81 -9.60
N ALA A 82 -3.15 10.60 -9.03
CA ALA A 82 -3.65 10.39 -7.68
C ALA A 82 -2.71 10.95 -6.59
N LEU A 83 -1.40 10.97 -6.86
CA LEU A 83 -0.36 11.36 -5.91
C LEU A 83 0.25 12.74 -6.22
N ASP A 84 -0.36 13.50 -7.13
CA ASP A 84 0.12 14.85 -7.46
C ASP A 84 0.19 15.72 -6.20
N SER A 85 1.20 16.56 -6.10
CA SER A 85 1.40 17.50 -5.00
C SER A 85 0.45 18.72 -5.04
N LYS A 86 -0.32 18.88 -6.11
CA LYS A 86 -1.33 19.95 -6.24
C LYS A 86 -2.45 19.81 -5.23
N LYS A 87 -3.11 20.93 -4.91
CA LYS A 87 -4.24 20.95 -3.97
C LYS A 87 -5.43 20.11 -4.46
N SER A 88 -5.70 20.08 -5.77
CA SER A 88 -6.72 19.26 -6.39
C SER A 88 -6.07 18.17 -7.22
N ARG A 89 -6.36 16.93 -6.93
CA ARG A 89 -5.84 15.73 -7.59
C ARG A 89 -6.97 15.07 -8.35
N THR A 90 -7.21 15.52 -9.59
CA THR A 90 -8.25 14.95 -10.44
C THR A 90 -7.67 13.85 -11.32
N ILE A 91 -8.29 12.68 -11.25
CA ILE A 91 -7.95 11.53 -12.07
C ILE A 91 -8.98 11.40 -13.19
N HIS A 92 -8.53 11.16 -14.41
CA HIS A 92 -9.38 11.01 -15.59
C HIS A 92 -9.19 9.63 -16.21
N TRP A 93 -10.29 9.05 -16.67
CA TRP A 93 -10.32 7.88 -17.54
C TRP A 93 -10.90 8.28 -18.89
N ASN A 94 -10.04 8.54 -19.87
CA ASN A 94 -10.41 9.18 -21.14
C ASN A 94 -10.83 8.20 -22.25
N THR A 95 -11.17 6.96 -21.89
CA THR A 95 -11.63 5.93 -22.84
C THR A 95 -12.95 5.35 -22.39
N ASP A 96 -13.78 4.97 -23.37
CA ASP A 96 -15.04 4.32 -23.05
C ASP A 96 -14.81 2.97 -22.31
N SER A 97 -15.55 2.74 -21.23
CA SER A 97 -15.43 1.53 -20.42
C SER A 97 -16.77 1.02 -19.93
N PHE A 98 -17.16 -0.15 -20.45
CA PHE A 98 -18.34 -0.86 -19.98
C PHE A 98 -18.28 -1.16 -18.47
N LYS A 99 -17.09 -1.49 -17.96
CA LYS A 99 -16.89 -1.78 -16.53
C LYS A 99 -17.19 -0.56 -15.66
N LEU A 100 -16.67 0.61 -16.01
CA LEU A 100 -16.92 1.83 -15.23
C LEU A 100 -18.40 2.19 -15.20
N ARG A 101 -19.09 2.07 -16.34
CA ARG A 101 -20.54 2.32 -16.38
C ARG A 101 -21.32 1.35 -15.50
N ASN A 102 -20.99 0.06 -15.53
CA ASN A 102 -21.66 -0.94 -14.70
C ASN A 102 -21.44 -0.75 -13.20
N GLU A 103 -20.27 -0.31 -12.83
CA GLU A 103 -19.92 -0.04 -11.43
C GLU A 103 -20.32 1.37 -10.97
N GLY A 104 -20.92 2.20 -11.86
CA GLY A 104 -21.30 3.57 -11.53
C GLY A 104 -20.11 4.49 -11.25
N VAL A 105 -18.92 4.16 -11.78
CA VAL A 105 -17.71 4.94 -11.60
C VAL A 105 -17.61 6.00 -12.70
N PRO A 106 -17.50 7.30 -12.37
CA PRO A 106 -17.42 8.38 -13.35
C PRO A 106 -16.10 8.38 -14.12
N ASP A 107 -16.08 9.03 -15.29
CA ASP A 107 -14.87 9.16 -16.11
C ASP A 107 -13.81 10.10 -15.49
N SER A 108 -14.18 10.86 -14.46
CA SER A 108 -13.25 11.67 -13.69
C SER A 108 -13.75 11.90 -12.27
N PHE A 109 -12.81 11.98 -11.33
CA PHE A 109 -13.11 12.32 -9.95
C PHE A 109 -11.91 12.97 -9.26
N GLU A 110 -12.15 13.71 -8.19
CA GLU A 110 -11.12 14.26 -7.31
C GLU A 110 -10.75 13.23 -6.23
N PHE A 111 -9.46 12.88 -6.15
CA PHE A 111 -8.95 11.98 -5.14
C PHE A 111 -8.37 12.76 -3.95
N LYS A 112 -9.03 12.69 -2.79
CA LYS A 112 -8.62 13.32 -1.52
C LYS A 112 -8.04 12.31 -0.52
N GLY A 113 -8.20 11.03 -0.80
CA GLY A 113 -7.71 9.93 0.02
C GLY A 113 -6.19 9.83 0.09
N GLY A 114 -5.72 8.88 0.87
CA GLY A 114 -4.32 8.47 0.98
C GLY A 114 -4.07 7.14 0.28
N ALA A 115 -2.81 6.93 -0.15
CA ALA A 115 -2.38 5.64 -0.66
C ALA A 115 -1.06 5.22 0.01
N ILE A 116 -0.98 3.96 0.40
CA ILE A 116 0.20 3.31 0.97
C ILE A 116 0.54 2.12 0.07
N PHE A 117 1.77 2.05 -0.39
CA PHE A 117 2.27 0.93 -1.18
C PHE A 117 3.28 0.16 -0.34
N ILE A 118 3.08 -1.14 -0.21
CA ILE A 118 4.01 -2.07 0.44
C ILE A 118 4.56 -2.96 -0.67
N THR A 119 5.86 -2.92 -0.87
CA THR A 119 6.50 -3.64 -1.97
C THR A 119 7.84 -4.24 -1.55
N ASN A 120 8.24 -5.29 -2.25
CA ASN A 120 9.58 -5.87 -2.16
C ASN A 120 10.50 -5.36 -3.30
N ILE A 121 9.95 -4.56 -4.23
CA ILE A 121 10.73 -4.02 -5.36
C ILE A 121 11.62 -2.88 -4.86
N LYS A 122 12.90 -2.96 -5.20
CA LYS A 122 13.81 -1.80 -5.15
C LYS A 122 13.76 -1.11 -6.51
N PHE A 123 13.31 0.14 -6.54
CA PHE A 123 13.12 0.89 -7.79
C PHE A 123 14.42 1.06 -8.57
N ASP A 124 15.56 1.21 -7.90
CA ASP A 124 16.88 1.29 -8.50
C ASP A 124 17.26 0.05 -9.32
N ASN A 125 16.71 -1.12 -8.98
CA ASN A 125 17.00 -2.38 -9.64
C ASN A 125 16.16 -2.63 -10.91
N VAL A 126 15.24 -1.72 -11.24
CA VAL A 126 14.39 -1.84 -12.44
C VAL A 126 15.20 -1.60 -13.70
N LYS A 127 15.28 -2.62 -14.58
CA LYS A 127 16.15 -2.58 -15.79
C LYS A 127 15.65 -1.60 -16.86
N SER A 128 14.33 -1.47 -17.03
CA SER A 128 13.75 -0.58 -18.02
C SER A 128 13.93 0.89 -17.60
N LYS A 129 14.69 1.67 -18.38
CA LYS A 129 14.88 3.10 -18.13
C LYS A 129 13.54 3.85 -18.06
N LYS A 130 12.65 3.61 -19.04
CA LYS A 130 11.33 4.25 -19.08
C LYS A 130 10.52 3.98 -17.79
N MET A 131 10.55 2.73 -17.33
CA MET A 131 9.83 2.34 -16.11
C MET A 131 10.46 2.99 -14.87
N ARG A 132 11.77 3.05 -14.80
CA ARG A 132 12.50 3.70 -13.72
C ARG A 132 12.16 5.19 -13.64
N ASP A 133 12.17 5.91 -14.76
CA ASP A 133 11.78 7.33 -14.82
C ASP A 133 10.33 7.55 -14.27
N HIS A 134 9.42 6.61 -14.53
CA HIS A 134 8.06 6.64 -13.96
C HIS A 134 8.04 6.40 -12.45
N LEU A 135 8.83 5.46 -11.95
CA LEU A 135 8.92 5.12 -10.52
C LEU A 135 9.59 6.25 -9.72
N GLU A 136 10.65 6.85 -10.24
CA GLU A 136 11.29 8.05 -9.67
C GLU A 136 10.29 9.21 -9.57
N ALA A 137 9.45 9.39 -10.61
CA ALA A 137 8.39 10.39 -10.56
C ALA A 137 7.31 10.10 -9.51
N LEU A 138 7.03 8.85 -9.18
CA LEU A 138 6.15 8.48 -8.07
C LEU A 138 6.84 8.69 -6.72
N GLU A 139 8.09 8.28 -6.60
CA GLU A 139 8.89 8.43 -5.38
C GLU A 139 8.98 9.90 -4.96
N SER A 140 9.20 10.81 -5.92
CA SER A 140 9.26 12.25 -5.66
C SER A 140 7.94 12.85 -5.11
N ARG A 141 6.81 12.13 -5.24
CA ARG A 141 5.48 12.52 -4.75
C ARG A 141 5.08 11.81 -3.47
N CYS A 142 5.90 10.88 -3.01
CA CYS A 142 5.60 10.01 -1.87
C CYS A 142 6.64 10.18 -0.77
N HIS A 143 6.24 9.90 0.47
CA HIS A 143 7.21 9.53 1.49
C HIS A 143 7.69 8.13 1.21
N TYR A 144 8.97 7.97 0.90
CA TYR A 144 9.61 6.68 0.65
C TYR A 144 10.32 6.22 1.92
N ILE A 145 9.99 5.01 2.36
CA ILE A 145 10.59 4.36 3.54
C ILE A 145 11.25 3.08 3.05
N ASP A 146 12.56 3.05 3.10
CA ASP A 146 13.33 1.83 2.81
C ASP A 146 13.64 1.10 4.13
N LEU A 147 13.09 -0.11 4.24
CA LEU A 147 13.35 -1.03 5.34
C LEU A 147 14.38 -2.10 4.94
N THR A 148 15.34 -1.74 4.09
CA THR A 148 16.44 -2.64 3.76
C THR A 148 17.21 -2.98 5.02
N ILE A 149 17.35 -4.28 5.26
CA ILE A 149 18.09 -4.85 6.39
C ILE A 149 19.21 -5.68 5.77
N ASP A 150 20.44 -5.22 5.94
CA ASP A 150 21.59 -5.77 5.22
C ASP A 150 22.28 -6.88 6.00
N THR A 151 22.13 -6.94 7.32
CA THR A 151 22.78 -7.94 8.17
C THR A 151 21.78 -8.89 8.84
N ASP A 152 22.21 -10.12 9.10
CA ASP A 152 21.39 -11.10 9.82
C ASP A 152 21.10 -10.64 11.26
N ARG A 153 22.04 -9.93 11.89
CA ARG A 153 21.83 -9.32 13.21
C ARG A 153 20.66 -8.32 13.20
N GLU A 154 20.57 -7.46 12.19
CA GLU A 154 19.47 -6.51 12.05
C GLU A 154 18.15 -7.23 11.80
N LYS A 155 18.15 -8.30 10.99
CA LYS A 155 16.97 -9.15 10.78
C LYS A 155 16.49 -9.74 12.10
N MET A 156 17.40 -10.32 12.91
CA MET A 156 17.08 -10.89 14.22
C MET A 156 16.50 -9.83 15.15
N LEU A 157 17.11 -8.64 15.23
CA LEU A 157 16.59 -7.55 16.04
C LEU A 157 15.19 -7.13 15.58
N ARG A 158 14.95 -7.09 14.28
CA ARG A 158 13.65 -6.75 13.73
C ARG A 158 12.61 -7.81 14.04
N ILE A 159 12.93 -9.10 13.91
CA ILE A 159 12.05 -10.22 14.30
C ILE A 159 11.67 -10.08 15.77
N LYS A 160 12.64 -9.90 16.65
CA LYS A 160 12.39 -9.72 18.10
C LYS A 160 11.46 -8.51 18.37
N GLN A 161 11.64 -7.42 17.64
CA GLN A 161 10.80 -6.24 17.81
C GLN A 161 9.35 -6.51 17.37
N ILE A 162 9.13 -7.05 16.17
CA ILE A 162 7.76 -7.27 15.65
C ILE A 162 7.02 -8.35 16.47
N THR A 163 7.72 -9.33 17.01
CA THR A 163 7.16 -10.30 17.93
C THR A 163 6.70 -9.63 19.23
N LYS A 164 7.52 -8.76 19.84
CA LYS A 164 7.14 -7.95 21.00
C LYS A 164 5.98 -7.01 20.71
N ASP A 165 5.87 -6.55 19.47
CA ASP A 165 4.77 -5.71 19.00
C ASP A 165 3.45 -6.50 18.79
N GLY A 166 3.45 -7.81 19.07
CA GLY A 166 2.27 -8.68 19.05
C GLY A 166 2.00 -9.34 17.69
N MET A 167 3.01 -9.53 16.84
CA MET A 167 2.82 -10.21 15.55
C MET A 167 2.36 -11.66 15.71
N LEU A 168 2.70 -12.30 16.83
CA LEU A 168 2.34 -13.70 17.12
C LEU A 168 1.12 -13.83 18.05
N ASP A 169 0.51 -12.73 18.49
CA ASP A 169 -0.59 -12.74 19.47
C ASP A 169 -1.82 -13.53 18.97
N GLU A 170 -2.10 -13.48 17.68
CA GLU A 170 -3.23 -14.20 17.05
C GLU A 170 -3.10 -15.74 17.15
N TYR A 171 -1.87 -16.25 17.27
CA TYR A 171 -1.61 -17.69 17.37
C TYR A 171 -1.75 -18.23 18.82
N GLN A 172 -1.91 -17.34 19.81
CA GLN A 172 -2.08 -17.67 21.22
C GLN A 172 -1.00 -18.64 21.77
N LEU A 173 0.25 -18.46 21.32
CA LEU A 173 1.40 -19.26 21.73
C LEU A 173 1.79 -18.95 23.19
N GLY A 174 2.26 -19.97 23.93
CA GLY A 174 2.87 -19.76 25.24
C GLY A 174 4.15 -18.91 25.14
N ASN A 175 4.48 -18.13 26.18
CA ASN A 175 5.65 -17.26 26.18
C ASN A 175 6.96 -18.03 25.97
N ASP A 176 7.07 -19.24 26.49
CA ASP A 176 8.19 -20.17 26.28
C ASP A 176 8.39 -20.49 24.79
N VAL A 177 7.31 -20.73 24.03
CA VAL A 177 7.36 -21.01 22.60
C VAL A 177 7.74 -19.75 21.82
N VAL A 178 7.21 -18.58 22.21
CA VAL A 178 7.56 -17.30 21.58
C VAL A 178 9.04 -16.98 21.79
N ASP A 179 9.55 -17.19 22.99
CA ASP A 179 10.97 -16.96 23.32
C ASP A 179 11.88 -17.88 22.50
N GLU A 180 11.53 -19.16 22.34
CA GLU A 180 12.28 -20.14 21.52
C GLU A 180 12.31 -19.75 20.03
N ILE A 181 11.23 -19.15 19.49
CA ILE A 181 11.17 -18.69 18.09
C ILE A 181 12.11 -17.50 17.84
N VAL A 182 12.36 -16.68 18.85
CA VAL A 182 13.14 -15.42 18.72
C VAL A 182 14.57 -15.49 19.25
N GLU A 183 14.98 -16.60 19.87
CA GLU A 183 16.38 -16.86 20.24
C GLU A 183 17.23 -17.24 19.01
#